data_b4deb97fa0f83a80187aa8ff06ecf378
#
_entry.id   b4deb97fa0f83a80187aa8ff06ecf378
#
_cell.length_a   1.000
_cell.length_b   1.000
_cell.length_c   1.000
_cell.angle_alpha   90.00
_cell.angle_beta   90.00
_cell.angle_gamma   90.00
#
_symmetry.space_group_name_H-M   'P 1'
#
loop_
_entity.id
_entity.type
_entity.pdbx_description
1 polymer ?
#
loop_
_entity_poly.entity_id
_entity_poly.type
_entity_poly.pdbx_seq_one_letter_code
_entity_poly.pdbx_strand_id
1 'polypeptide(L)'
;MRFLITILFALPAALSAQTFPNEIWHEGKAVLLEGDTLSGWIKYDMDKDIVQHRYSTEGTITTVTPRSLAFFEIFDKTANQYRQFYVLPYNVRANYKAPIIFELVFQGKALTLLNREKVEYQVTSYPYAVSGTYSRLVLVFTHYFLWPDGHIEEFSGNKKDLLWKMKKKSSQMKKFLKVNRIKTDRRSDLVKAVSYYNSLFEKPETRSN
;
A
#
# COMPACT_ATOMS: atom_id res chain seq x y z
N MET A 1 -7.00 36.43 56.76
CA MET A 1 -6.78 36.35 55.26
C MET A 1 -6.22 35.00 54.92
N ARG A 2 -7.04 34.11 54.33
CA ARG A 2 -6.60 32.77 53.87
C ARG A 2 -6.34 32.87 52.36
N PHE A 3 -5.08 32.76 51.97
CA PHE A 3 -4.70 32.69 50.56
C PHE A 3 -4.96 31.25 50.06
N LEU A 4 -5.92 31.09 49.14
CA LEU A 4 -6.18 29.84 48.42
C LEU A 4 -5.22 29.81 47.22
N ILE A 5 -4.18 28.95 47.31
CA ILE A 5 -3.26 28.72 46.19
C ILE A 5 -3.94 27.69 45.27
N THR A 6 -4.47 28.14 44.14
CA THR A 6 -4.98 27.25 43.08
C THR A 6 -3.81 26.75 42.26
N ILE A 7 -3.40 25.50 42.47
CA ILE A 7 -2.41 24.82 41.63
C ILE A 7 -3.10 24.42 40.35
N LEU A 8 -2.82 25.15 39.26
CA LEU A 8 -3.26 24.82 37.91
C LEU A 8 -2.39 23.66 37.38
N PHE A 9 -2.93 22.44 37.40
CA PHE A 9 -2.30 21.27 36.75
C PHE A 9 -2.38 21.45 35.26
N ALA A 10 -1.30 21.92 34.63
CA ALA A 10 -1.12 21.84 33.18
C ALA A 10 -0.86 20.38 32.82
N LEU A 11 -1.89 19.64 32.37
CA LEU A 11 -1.70 18.34 31.71
C LEU A 11 -0.91 18.56 30.41
N PRO A 12 0.24 17.89 30.23
CA PRO A 12 0.92 17.90 28.97
C PRO A 12 0.00 17.19 27.94
N ALA A 13 -0.53 17.93 26.98
CA ALA A 13 -1.16 17.35 25.80
C ALA A 13 -0.09 16.54 25.08
N ALA A 14 -0.14 15.22 25.19
CA ALA A 14 0.71 14.33 24.40
C ALA A 14 0.34 14.52 22.93
N LEU A 15 1.12 15.34 22.23
CA LEU A 15 1.08 15.45 20.77
C LEU A 15 1.53 14.10 20.19
N SER A 16 0.59 13.23 19.87
CA SER A 16 0.89 12.02 19.09
C SER A 16 1.35 12.45 17.70
N ALA A 17 2.65 12.45 17.47
CA ALA A 17 3.20 12.62 16.13
C ALA A 17 2.70 11.48 15.26
N GLN A 18 2.13 11.80 14.10
CA GLN A 18 1.70 10.79 13.13
C GLN A 18 2.95 10.10 12.58
N THR A 19 3.08 8.80 12.81
CA THR A 19 4.20 7.98 12.32
C THR A 19 3.74 7.19 11.11
N PHE A 20 4.51 7.23 10.01
CA PHE A 20 4.21 6.51 8.78
C PHE A 20 4.96 5.17 8.73
N PRO A 21 4.42 4.15 8.02
CA PRO A 21 5.05 2.83 7.94
C PRO A 21 6.48 2.86 7.39
N ASN A 22 6.78 3.76 6.46
CA ASN A 22 8.13 3.93 5.88
C ASN A 22 9.14 4.62 6.83
N GLU A 23 8.70 5.12 7.98
CA GLU A 23 9.56 5.78 8.96
C GLU A 23 10.06 4.82 10.04
N ILE A 24 9.43 3.67 10.20
CA ILE A 24 9.71 2.72 11.28
C ILE A 24 10.40 1.46 10.77
N TRP A 25 11.07 0.76 11.70
CA TRP A 25 11.65 -0.54 11.47
C TRP A 25 10.64 -1.64 11.80
N HIS A 26 10.40 -2.54 10.85
CA HIS A 26 9.50 -3.68 10.97
C HIS A 26 10.30 -4.98 11.09
N GLU A 27 9.84 -5.92 11.87
CA GLU A 27 10.35 -7.28 11.82
C GLU A 27 10.01 -7.92 10.48
N GLY A 28 10.97 -8.60 9.85
CA GLY A 28 10.75 -9.18 8.54
C GLY A 28 11.95 -9.86 7.94
N LYS A 29 11.84 -10.14 6.66
CA LYS A 29 12.92 -10.74 5.85
C LYS A 29 12.92 -10.15 4.44
N ALA A 30 14.09 -10.04 3.85
CA ALA A 30 14.28 -9.68 2.46
C ALA A 30 15.03 -10.81 1.74
N VAL A 31 14.57 -11.20 0.56
CA VAL A 31 15.20 -12.24 -0.27
C VAL A 31 15.82 -11.55 -1.48
N LEU A 32 17.10 -11.76 -1.66
CA LEU A 32 17.88 -11.24 -2.76
C LEU A 32 17.71 -12.07 -4.03
N LEU A 33 17.99 -11.50 -5.19
CA LEU A 33 17.92 -12.22 -6.48
C LEU A 33 18.91 -13.39 -6.57
N GLU A 34 20.02 -13.33 -5.85
CA GLU A 34 21.03 -14.41 -5.72
C GLU A 34 20.61 -15.54 -4.78
N GLY A 35 19.48 -15.39 -4.08
CA GLY A 35 18.89 -16.41 -3.21
C GLY A 35 19.12 -16.18 -1.72
N ASP A 36 20.01 -15.28 -1.34
CA ASP A 36 20.29 -14.97 0.06
C ASP A 36 19.08 -14.34 0.76
N THR A 37 18.91 -14.67 2.03
CA THR A 37 17.82 -14.15 2.86
C THR A 37 18.38 -13.33 4.02
N LEU A 38 17.98 -12.08 4.08
CA LEU A 38 18.31 -11.14 5.14
C LEU A 38 17.13 -11.08 6.13
N SER A 39 17.23 -11.75 7.26
CA SER A 39 16.21 -11.74 8.32
C SER A 39 16.56 -10.71 9.39
N GLY A 40 15.56 -10.05 9.98
CA GLY A 40 15.75 -9.07 11.02
C GLY A 40 14.81 -7.88 10.90
N TRP A 41 15.38 -6.67 10.90
CA TRP A 41 14.62 -5.43 10.85
C TRP A 41 14.69 -4.82 9.46
N ILE A 42 13.53 -4.56 8.88
CA ILE A 42 13.36 -3.97 7.55
C ILE A 42 12.73 -2.59 7.69
N LYS A 43 13.30 -1.62 7.00
CA LYS A 43 12.70 -0.31 6.74
C LYS A 43 12.70 -0.06 5.24
N TYR A 44 11.61 0.45 4.70
CA TYR A 44 11.45 0.61 3.26
C TYR A 44 10.96 2.01 2.89
N ASP A 45 11.29 2.44 1.69
CA ASP A 45 10.79 3.67 1.09
C ASP A 45 10.43 3.37 -0.37
N MET A 46 9.12 3.29 -0.65
CA MET A 46 8.62 2.96 -1.99
C MET A 46 8.71 4.14 -2.96
N ASP A 47 8.80 5.37 -2.46
CA ASP A 47 8.97 6.55 -3.32
C ASP A 47 10.39 6.58 -3.91
N LYS A 48 11.38 6.16 -3.13
CA LYS A 48 12.78 6.05 -3.54
C LYS A 48 13.17 4.66 -4.03
N ASP A 49 12.28 3.67 -3.94
CA ASP A 49 12.54 2.25 -4.25
C ASP A 49 13.80 1.74 -3.52
N ILE A 50 13.86 1.90 -2.21
CA ILE A 50 14.95 1.39 -1.37
C ILE A 50 14.42 0.58 -0.19
N VAL A 51 15.21 -0.41 0.21
CA VAL A 51 14.97 -1.23 1.40
C VAL A 51 16.24 -1.22 2.25
N GLN A 52 16.09 -0.91 3.52
CA GLN A 52 17.16 -0.96 4.50
C GLN A 52 16.94 -2.18 5.40
N HIS A 53 18.02 -2.87 5.70
CA HIS A 53 18.05 -4.04 6.56
C HIS A 53 19.08 -3.87 7.67
N ARG A 54 18.77 -4.42 8.86
CA ARG A 54 19.73 -4.63 9.96
C ARG A 54 19.34 -5.88 10.75
N TYR A 55 20.33 -6.60 11.25
CA TYR A 55 20.09 -7.80 12.05
C TYR A 55 19.57 -7.51 13.46
N SER A 56 19.97 -6.41 14.06
CA SER A 56 19.58 -5.98 15.41
C SER A 56 19.28 -4.49 15.44
N THR A 57 18.72 -4.01 16.56
CA THR A 57 18.37 -2.59 16.73
C THR A 57 19.57 -1.64 16.61
N GLU A 58 20.78 -2.11 16.93
CA GLU A 58 22.03 -1.35 16.87
C GLU A 58 22.97 -1.86 15.76
N GLY A 59 22.48 -2.77 14.91
CA GLY A 59 23.28 -3.38 13.86
C GLY A 59 23.58 -2.44 12.70
N THR A 60 24.61 -2.78 11.94
CA THR A 60 24.95 -2.09 10.68
C THR A 60 23.78 -2.11 9.71
N ILE A 61 23.48 -0.97 9.11
CA ILE A 61 22.43 -0.83 8.12
C ILE A 61 22.97 -1.17 6.74
N THR A 62 22.34 -2.15 6.09
CA THR A 62 22.57 -2.50 4.69
C THR A 62 21.42 -1.95 3.85
N THR A 63 21.72 -1.22 2.78
CA THR A 63 20.72 -0.72 1.83
C THR A 63 20.67 -1.62 0.61
N VAL A 64 19.47 -2.08 0.27
CA VAL A 64 19.18 -2.94 -0.87
C VAL A 64 18.29 -2.18 -1.86
N THR A 65 18.59 -2.32 -3.14
CA THR A 65 17.81 -1.70 -4.21
C THR A 65 17.02 -2.77 -4.99
N PRO A 66 16.01 -2.41 -5.79
CA PRO A 66 15.26 -3.34 -6.63
C PRO A 66 16.13 -4.18 -7.59
N ARG A 67 17.35 -3.74 -7.90
CA ARG A 67 18.25 -4.49 -8.79
C ARG A 67 18.85 -5.76 -8.16
N SER A 68 18.88 -5.83 -6.84
CA SER A 68 19.38 -6.99 -6.09
C SER A 68 18.31 -7.68 -5.25
N LEU A 69 17.11 -7.10 -5.14
CA LEU A 69 16.00 -7.57 -4.33
C LEU A 69 14.99 -8.35 -5.17
N ALA A 70 14.56 -9.53 -4.70
CA ALA A 70 13.45 -10.28 -5.28
C ALA A 70 12.11 -9.90 -4.61
N PHE A 71 12.06 -10.03 -3.27
CA PHE A 71 10.90 -9.63 -2.47
C PHE A 71 11.30 -9.38 -1.02
N PHE A 72 10.42 -8.75 -0.26
CA PHE A 72 10.52 -8.71 1.19
C PHE A 72 9.14 -8.83 1.85
N GLU A 73 9.14 -9.28 3.09
CA GLU A 73 7.95 -9.42 3.93
C GLU A 73 8.22 -8.76 5.26
N ILE A 74 7.24 -8.04 5.78
CA ILE A 74 7.30 -7.38 7.08
C ILE A 74 6.05 -7.66 7.90
N PHE A 75 6.17 -7.62 9.23
CA PHE A 75 5.04 -7.48 10.12
C PHE A 75 4.82 -5.99 10.41
N ASP A 76 3.79 -5.42 9.79
CA ASP A 76 3.41 -4.01 10.00
C ASP A 76 2.62 -3.89 11.30
N LYS A 77 3.27 -3.41 12.37
CA LYS A 77 2.66 -3.21 13.69
C LYS A 77 1.57 -2.13 13.67
N THR A 78 1.62 -1.18 12.74
CA THR A 78 0.61 -0.11 12.63
C THR A 78 -0.72 -0.63 12.10
N ALA A 79 -0.67 -1.60 11.19
CA ALA A 79 -1.82 -2.27 10.59
C ALA A 79 -2.10 -3.66 11.21
N ASN A 80 -1.24 -4.13 12.13
CA ASN A 80 -1.29 -5.45 12.76
C ASN A 80 -1.45 -6.60 11.76
N GLN A 81 -0.63 -6.60 10.70
CA GLN A 81 -0.69 -7.60 9.64
C GLN A 81 0.65 -7.82 8.96
N TYR A 82 0.83 -8.99 8.35
CA TYR A 82 1.93 -9.22 7.41
C TYR A 82 1.65 -8.52 6.09
N ARG A 83 2.71 -7.91 5.54
CA ARG A 83 2.69 -7.28 4.23
C ARG A 83 3.83 -7.83 3.39
N GLN A 84 3.54 -8.15 2.14
CA GLN A 84 4.49 -8.71 1.18
C GLN A 84 4.72 -7.74 0.03
N PHE A 85 5.97 -7.57 -0.35
CA PHE A 85 6.41 -6.64 -1.36
C PHE A 85 7.29 -7.36 -2.38
N TYR A 86 6.96 -7.23 -3.64
CA TYR A 86 7.66 -7.87 -4.75
C TYR A 86 8.28 -6.83 -5.65
N VAL A 87 9.45 -7.15 -6.17
CA VAL A 87 10.11 -6.37 -7.22
C VAL A 87 9.65 -6.88 -8.57
N LEU A 88 8.94 -6.02 -9.31
CA LEU A 88 8.36 -6.38 -10.60
C LEU A 88 8.85 -5.43 -11.70
N PRO A 89 9.04 -5.92 -12.94
CA PRO A 89 9.39 -5.06 -14.07
C PRO A 89 8.20 -4.18 -14.45
N TYR A 90 8.35 -2.86 -14.32
CA TYR A 90 7.31 -1.88 -14.63
C TYR A 90 7.76 -0.88 -15.68
N ASN A 91 6.87 -0.50 -16.59
CA ASN A 91 7.12 0.53 -17.60
C ASN A 91 7.07 1.92 -16.97
N VAL A 92 8.22 2.46 -16.58
CA VAL A 92 8.34 3.82 -16.00
C VAL A 92 8.18 4.89 -17.09
N ARG A 93 8.52 4.54 -18.34
CA ARG A 93 8.34 5.36 -19.55
C ARG A 93 8.04 4.43 -20.72
N ALA A 94 7.54 4.98 -21.83
CA ALA A 94 7.05 4.22 -22.99
C ALA A 94 7.93 3.04 -23.43
N ASN A 95 9.27 3.17 -23.37
CA ASN A 95 10.22 2.14 -23.80
C ASN A 95 11.24 1.75 -22.73
N TYR A 96 10.97 2.06 -21.46
CA TYR A 96 11.91 1.79 -20.37
C TYR A 96 11.21 1.07 -19.22
N LYS A 97 11.61 -0.20 -19.01
CA LYS A 97 11.22 -1.00 -17.85
C LYS A 97 12.27 -0.92 -16.77
N ALA A 98 11.84 -0.66 -15.54
CA ALA A 98 12.68 -0.72 -14.36
C ALA A 98 12.10 -1.72 -13.35
N PRO A 99 12.95 -2.35 -12.52
CA PRO A 99 12.48 -3.12 -11.38
C PRO A 99 11.96 -2.14 -10.32
N ILE A 100 10.69 -2.29 -9.95
CA ILE A 100 9.96 -1.42 -9.03
C ILE A 100 9.35 -2.25 -7.92
N ILE A 101 9.33 -1.73 -6.70
CA ILE A 101 8.74 -2.38 -5.52
C ILE A 101 7.22 -2.16 -5.54
N PHE A 102 6.45 -3.25 -5.43
CA PHE A 102 5.00 -3.24 -5.25
C PHE A 102 4.59 -4.06 -4.04
N GLU A 103 3.67 -3.55 -3.24
CA GLU A 103 2.96 -4.33 -2.24
C GLU A 103 1.94 -5.25 -2.92
N LEU A 104 1.95 -6.53 -2.57
CA LEU A 104 0.89 -7.47 -2.95
C LEU A 104 -0.31 -7.28 -2.03
N VAL A 105 -1.42 -6.78 -2.57
CA VAL A 105 -2.66 -6.56 -1.82
C VAL A 105 -3.62 -7.74 -1.94
N PHE A 106 -3.76 -8.28 -3.14
CA PHE A 106 -4.60 -9.44 -3.41
C PHE A 106 -4.06 -10.20 -4.62
N GLN A 107 -3.78 -11.49 -4.45
CA GLN A 107 -3.32 -12.35 -5.51
C GLN A 107 -4.51 -13.07 -6.15
N GLY A 108 -4.63 -12.96 -7.48
CA GLY A 108 -5.65 -13.66 -8.25
C GLY A 108 -5.12 -14.19 -9.57
N LYS A 109 -5.78 -15.24 -10.11
CA LYS A 109 -5.37 -15.87 -11.39
C LYS A 109 -5.69 -15.00 -12.60
N ALA A 110 -6.82 -14.28 -12.57
CA ALA A 110 -7.24 -13.41 -13.67
C ALA A 110 -6.75 -11.97 -13.50
N LEU A 111 -6.56 -11.53 -12.25
CA LEU A 111 -6.11 -10.17 -11.92
C LEU A 111 -5.55 -10.15 -10.50
N THR A 112 -4.34 -9.63 -10.35
CA THR A 112 -3.69 -9.36 -9.06
C THR A 112 -3.74 -7.87 -8.77
N LEU A 113 -4.06 -7.50 -7.52
CA LEU A 113 -4.05 -6.12 -7.06
C LEU A 113 -2.73 -5.83 -6.35
N LEU A 114 -2.04 -4.84 -6.84
CA LEU A 114 -0.80 -4.31 -6.29
C LEU A 114 -1.02 -2.90 -5.77
N ASN A 115 -0.12 -2.44 -4.92
CA ASN A 115 -0.15 -1.12 -4.35
C ASN A 115 1.25 -0.51 -4.26
N ARG A 116 1.33 0.82 -4.35
CA ARG A 116 2.48 1.62 -3.92
C ARG A 116 2.00 2.71 -2.99
N GLU A 117 2.78 3.03 -1.99
CA GLU A 117 2.49 4.10 -1.04
C GLU A 117 3.61 5.14 -1.04
N LYS A 118 3.23 6.38 -0.78
CA LYS A 118 4.15 7.50 -0.56
C LYS A 118 3.59 8.45 0.47
N VAL A 119 4.46 9.18 1.14
CA VAL A 119 4.07 10.28 2.01
C VAL A 119 4.19 11.58 1.26
N GLU A 120 3.12 12.37 1.22
CA GLU A 120 3.11 13.65 0.53
C GLU A 120 2.40 14.74 1.35
N TYR A 121 2.73 16.00 1.05
CA TYR A 121 2.00 17.14 1.65
C TYR A 121 0.66 17.34 0.98
N GLN A 122 -0.41 17.26 1.78
CA GLN A 122 -1.74 17.65 1.36
C GLN A 122 -2.04 19.06 1.87
N VAL A 123 -2.30 19.96 0.94
CA VAL A 123 -2.66 21.35 1.22
C VAL A 123 -4.18 21.48 1.22
N THR A 124 -4.75 21.98 2.33
CA THR A 124 -6.17 22.28 2.45
C THR A 124 -6.36 23.77 2.66
N SER A 125 -7.05 24.41 1.74
CA SER A 125 -7.43 25.83 1.85
C SER A 125 -8.86 25.93 2.35
N TYR A 126 -9.08 26.71 3.41
CA TYR A 126 -10.42 27.04 3.88
C TYR A 126 -10.78 28.43 3.40
N PRO A 127 -11.71 28.59 2.44
CA PRO A 127 -12.05 29.90 1.82
C PRO A 127 -12.60 30.94 2.80
N TYR A 128 -13.09 30.48 3.96
CA TYR A 128 -13.74 31.34 4.96
C TYR A 128 -13.00 31.42 6.30
N ALA A 129 -11.82 30.82 6.41
CA ALA A 129 -11.04 30.88 7.65
C ALA A 129 -10.01 32.02 7.61
N VAL A 130 -9.99 32.84 8.64
CA VAL A 130 -9.03 33.95 8.84
C VAL A 130 -7.58 33.44 8.94
N SER A 131 -7.36 32.12 9.10
CA SER A 131 -6.07 31.48 9.38
C SER A 131 -5.38 30.84 8.17
N GLY A 132 -5.82 31.05 6.92
CA GLY A 132 -5.02 30.70 5.74
C GLY A 132 -4.99 29.22 5.35
N THR A 133 -3.90 28.82 4.73
CA THR A 133 -3.65 27.48 4.18
C THR A 133 -3.03 26.59 5.23
N TYR A 134 -3.57 25.39 5.39
CA TYR A 134 -3.03 24.34 6.26
C TYR A 134 -2.46 23.19 5.41
N SER A 135 -1.22 22.77 5.72
CA SER A 135 -0.61 21.61 5.07
C SER A 135 -0.32 20.52 6.09
N ARG A 136 -0.57 19.28 5.73
CA ARG A 136 -0.26 18.09 6.53
C ARG A 136 0.37 17.00 5.68
N LEU A 137 1.22 16.18 6.29
CA LEU A 137 1.68 14.94 5.67
C LEU A 137 0.56 13.90 5.68
N VAL A 138 0.38 13.22 4.55
CA VAL A 138 -0.57 12.13 4.40
C VAL A 138 0.07 10.96 3.68
N LEU A 139 -0.33 9.74 4.07
CA LEU A 139 0.02 8.53 3.35
C LEU A 139 -0.97 8.35 2.19
N VAL A 140 -0.45 8.35 0.98
CA VAL A 140 -1.23 8.20 -0.26
C VAL A 140 -0.92 6.85 -0.88
N PHE A 141 -1.95 6.21 -1.39
CA PHE A 141 -1.88 4.90 -2.03
C PHE A 141 -2.22 5.01 -3.51
N THR A 142 -1.34 4.47 -4.35
CA THR A 142 -1.60 4.25 -5.77
C THR A 142 -1.77 2.77 -6.02
N HIS A 143 -2.90 2.37 -6.60
CA HIS A 143 -3.21 0.98 -6.88
C HIS A 143 -2.85 0.62 -8.32
N TYR A 144 -2.45 -0.63 -8.53
CA TYR A 144 -2.07 -1.17 -9.84
C TYR A 144 -2.71 -2.54 -10.05
N PHE A 145 -2.96 -2.87 -11.30
CA PHE A 145 -3.42 -4.18 -11.72
C PHE A 145 -2.30 -4.90 -12.46
N LEU A 146 -1.95 -6.09 -11.95
CA LEU A 146 -1.05 -7.02 -12.64
C LEU A 146 -1.90 -8.10 -13.33
N TRP A 147 -1.79 -8.16 -14.64
CA TRP A 147 -2.46 -9.12 -15.51
C TRP A 147 -1.64 -10.40 -15.65
N PRO A 148 -2.28 -11.55 -16.09
CA PRO A 148 -1.57 -12.82 -16.24
C PRO A 148 -0.42 -12.82 -17.25
N ASP A 149 -0.43 -11.89 -18.19
CA ASP A 149 0.65 -11.68 -19.18
C ASP A 149 1.84 -10.88 -18.62
N GLY A 150 1.82 -10.53 -17.36
CA GLY A 150 2.85 -9.73 -16.68
C GLY A 150 2.72 -8.22 -16.90
N HIS A 151 1.68 -7.76 -17.60
CA HIS A 151 1.43 -6.33 -17.76
C HIS A 151 0.91 -5.71 -16.49
N ILE A 152 1.49 -4.56 -16.08
CA ILE A 152 1.08 -3.79 -14.90
C ILE A 152 0.53 -2.46 -15.37
N GLU A 153 -0.68 -2.13 -14.91
CA GLU A 153 -1.36 -0.87 -15.20
C GLU A 153 -1.75 -0.14 -13.92
N GLU A 154 -1.52 1.17 -13.90
CA GLU A 154 -2.03 2.02 -12.82
C GLU A 154 -3.56 2.12 -12.88
N PHE A 155 -4.18 2.13 -11.71
CA PHE A 155 -5.62 2.32 -11.55
C PHE A 155 -5.91 3.74 -11.07
N SER A 156 -6.72 4.47 -11.82
CA SER A 156 -7.04 5.88 -11.54
C SER A 156 -8.00 6.12 -10.35
N GLY A 157 -8.43 5.06 -9.65
CA GLY A 157 -9.36 5.15 -8.51
C GLY A 157 -10.83 5.26 -8.88
N ASN A 158 -11.18 5.50 -10.15
CA ASN A 158 -12.56 5.73 -10.54
C ASN A 158 -13.27 4.48 -11.13
N LYS A 159 -14.58 4.43 -10.94
CA LYS A 159 -15.42 3.28 -11.37
C LYS A 159 -15.41 3.06 -12.88
N LYS A 160 -15.29 4.11 -13.68
CA LYS A 160 -15.30 4.02 -15.16
C LYS A 160 -14.04 3.29 -15.63
N ASP A 161 -12.89 3.65 -15.09
CA ASP A 161 -11.61 3.00 -15.35
C ASP A 161 -11.62 1.53 -14.92
N LEU A 162 -12.13 1.23 -13.71
CA LEU A 162 -12.28 -0.14 -13.23
C LEU A 162 -13.09 -1.01 -14.22
N LEU A 163 -14.25 -0.52 -14.65
CA LEU A 163 -15.10 -1.25 -15.59
C LEU A 163 -14.48 -1.40 -16.99
N TRP A 164 -13.69 -0.41 -17.43
CA TRP A 164 -12.96 -0.48 -18.69
C TRP A 164 -11.84 -1.52 -18.63
N LYS A 165 -11.04 -1.53 -17.55
CA LYS A 165 -9.98 -2.53 -17.33
C LYS A 165 -10.57 -3.94 -17.18
N MET A 166 -11.70 -4.08 -16.52
CA MET A 166 -12.43 -5.35 -16.34
C MET A 166 -13.45 -5.64 -17.46
N LYS A 167 -13.23 -5.14 -18.70
CA LYS A 167 -14.18 -5.20 -19.81
C LYS A 167 -14.69 -6.60 -20.14
N LYS A 168 -13.88 -7.66 -19.96
CA LYS A 168 -14.27 -9.07 -20.19
C LYS A 168 -15.49 -9.51 -19.35
N LYS A 169 -15.74 -8.88 -18.22
CA LYS A 169 -16.85 -9.20 -17.27
C LYS A 169 -17.58 -7.93 -16.83
N SER A 170 -17.56 -6.87 -17.64
CA SER A 170 -18.05 -5.53 -17.28
C SER A 170 -19.49 -5.50 -16.79
N SER A 171 -20.40 -6.28 -17.39
CA SER A 171 -21.82 -6.34 -16.98
C SER A 171 -22.00 -6.91 -15.58
N GLN A 172 -21.31 -8.04 -15.27
CA GLN A 172 -21.33 -8.65 -13.93
C GLN A 172 -20.69 -7.70 -12.91
N MET A 173 -19.55 -7.09 -13.25
CA MET A 173 -18.87 -6.11 -12.41
C MET A 173 -19.75 -4.91 -12.11
N LYS A 174 -20.42 -4.33 -13.12
CA LYS A 174 -21.34 -3.20 -12.94
C LYS A 174 -22.45 -3.51 -11.95
N LYS A 175 -23.06 -4.71 -12.07
CA LYS A 175 -24.10 -5.18 -11.14
C LYS A 175 -23.54 -5.36 -9.72
N PHE A 176 -22.39 -6.02 -9.58
CA PHE A 176 -21.73 -6.26 -8.29
C PHE A 176 -21.38 -4.95 -7.58
N LEU A 177 -20.73 -4.01 -8.26
CA LEU A 177 -20.35 -2.70 -7.71
C LEU A 177 -21.56 -1.90 -7.23
N LYS A 178 -22.71 -1.99 -7.94
CA LYS A 178 -23.95 -1.32 -7.56
C LYS A 178 -24.61 -1.95 -6.34
N VAL A 179 -24.79 -3.28 -6.36
CA VAL A 179 -25.48 -4.03 -5.28
C VAL A 179 -24.70 -3.93 -3.96
N ASN A 180 -23.39 -4.06 -4.01
CA ASN A 180 -22.54 -4.05 -2.83
C ASN A 180 -22.05 -2.62 -2.44
N ARG A 181 -22.52 -1.59 -3.13
CA ARG A 181 -22.17 -0.17 -2.88
C ARG A 181 -20.65 0.05 -2.81
N ILE A 182 -19.89 -0.64 -3.67
CA ILE A 182 -18.43 -0.60 -3.70
C ILE A 182 -17.93 0.81 -4.00
N LYS A 183 -17.02 1.30 -3.14
CA LYS A 183 -16.28 2.55 -3.31
C LYS A 183 -14.87 2.23 -3.80
N THR A 184 -14.58 2.55 -5.05
CA THR A 184 -13.33 2.15 -5.73
C THR A 184 -12.08 2.89 -5.23
N ASP A 185 -12.25 3.94 -4.47
CA ASP A 185 -11.22 4.70 -3.75
C ASP A 185 -10.83 4.07 -2.39
N ARG A 186 -11.56 3.05 -1.93
CA ARG A 186 -11.28 2.34 -0.69
C ARG A 186 -10.58 1.02 -0.97
N ARG A 187 -9.40 0.83 -0.37
CA ARG A 187 -8.60 -0.40 -0.51
C ARG A 187 -9.42 -1.67 -0.24
N SER A 188 -10.17 -1.73 0.85
CA SER A 188 -10.97 -2.91 1.21
C SER A 188 -12.08 -3.23 0.20
N ASP A 189 -12.71 -2.23 -0.36
CA ASP A 189 -13.75 -2.40 -1.37
C ASP A 189 -13.17 -2.76 -2.74
N LEU A 190 -11.99 -2.22 -3.07
CA LEU A 190 -11.25 -2.59 -4.27
C LEU A 190 -10.81 -4.07 -4.21
N VAL A 191 -10.33 -4.56 -3.05
CA VAL A 191 -10.04 -5.98 -2.83
C VAL A 191 -11.28 -6.85 -3.10
N LYS A 192 -12.47 -6.47 -2.58
CA LYS A 192 -13.72 -7.19 -2.86
C LYS A 192 -14.05 -7.21 -4.36
N ALA A 193 -13.85 -6.08 -5.05
CA ALA A 193 -14.10 -6.00 -6.48
C ALA A 193 -13.17 -6.90 -7.29
N VAL A 194 -11.87 -6.91 -6.97
CA VAL A 194 -10.86 -7.75 -7.63
C VAL A 194 -11.09 -9.23 -7.30
N SER A 195 -11.40 -9.57 -6.06
CA SER A 195 -11.77 -10.94 -5.65
C SER A 195 -12.97 -11.45 -6.43
N TYR A 196 -14.06 -10.66 -6.50
CA TYR A 196 -15.23 -11.01 -7.29
C TYR A 196 -14.91 -11.16 -8.78
N TYR A 197 -14.10 -10.26 -9.35
CA TYR A 197 -13.67 -10.38 -10.74
C TYR A 197 -12.96 -11.71 -11.01
N ASN A 198 -12.04 -12.12 -10.12
CA ASN A 198 -11.35 -13.41 -10.24
C ASN A 198 -12.30 -14.61 -10.17
N SER A 199 -13.28 -14.59 -9.26
CA SER A 199 -14.28 -15.68 -9.13
C SER A 199 -15.10 -15.89 -10.41
N LEU A 200 -15.27 -14.86 -11.24
CA LEU A 200 -15.99 -14.99 -12.52
C LEU A 200 -15.24 -15.80 -13.58
N PHE A 201 -13.97 -16.18 -13.33
CA PHE A 201 -13.13 -17.02 -14.20
C PHE A 201 -12.86 -18.40 -13.61
N GLU A 202 -13.22 -18.63 -12.35
CA GLU A 202 -13.13 -19.95 -11.75
C GLU A 202 -14.24 -20.83 -12.31
N LYS A 203 -13.88 -22.05 -12.76
CA LYS A 203 -14.87 -23.04 -13.12
C LYS A 203 -15.59 -23.47 -11.83
N PRO A 204 -16.95 -23.61 -11.84
CA PRO A 204 -17.62 -24.21 -10.69
C PRO A 204 -16.99 -25.58 -10.43
N GLU A 205 -16.48 -25.80 -9.23
CA GLU A 205 -16.08 -27.15 -8.82
C GLU A 205 -17.28 -28.06 -8.96
N THR A 206 -17.18 -29.02 -9.90
CA THR A 206 -18.17 -30.09 -10.01
C THR A 206 -18.03 -30.91 -8.73
N ARG A 207 -18.92 -30.70 -7.77
CA ARG A 207 -19.03 -31.59 -6.62
C ARG A 207 -19.32 -32.97 -7.20
N SER A 208 -18.31 -33.84 -7.24
CA SER A 208 -18.50 -35.28 -7.42
C SER A 208 -19.18 -35.77 -6.15
N ASN A 209 -20.47 -36.11 -6.31
CA ASN A 209 -21.21 -36.89 -5.32
C ASN A 209 -20.61 -38.29 -5.20
#